data_8a4164c504403f7394644356ed490b73
#
_entry.id   8a4164c504403f7394644356ed490b73
#
_cell.length_a   1.000
_cell.length_b   1.000
_cell.length_c   1.000
_cell.angle_alpha   90.00
_cell.angle_beta   90.00
_cell.angle_gamma   90.00
#
_symmetry.space_group_name_H-M   'P 1'
#
loop_
_entity.id
_entity.type
_entity.pdbx_description
1 polymer ?
#
loop_
_entity_poly.entity_id
_entity_poly.type
_entity_poly.pdbx_seq_one_letter_code
_entity_poly.pdbx_strand_id
1 'polypeptide(L)'
;HDALPIYNENPLQKVSVIILGKSTGSITNDSGTFKIKVPAGKAFALVFSYTGYKEVQKNFYLSDGEEETAIIKMQKSGTTLETITVTDDNQRTQTGLIKINPKTALTLPSTIGGVEGLIKILVGSNNELTSQYSVRGGNYDENLIYINDFEVFRPYLVRSGQQEGLSFINPELAKNVSFYNGGFQAKYGDKMSSVLDIQYKKPKAFGGTAYVSLLEQGLHLEGASKKGNITYLVGIRNKSNRNLLSSHETVGSYIPSSSDVQAFITYKLNEKLQLEFLGNYSVSKFTFYPQSAQKTTSVFSPLFTANLGLDIYFEGKEQDGYKTSLLGLSMLYNPIKKLKLKWMVSRFQNKENEKNSIKLKYFILFVFYAWILPCDF
;
A
#
# COMPACT_ATOMS: atom_id res chain seq x y z
N HIS A 1 36.92 24.62 -5.65
CA HIS A 1 35.88 24.06 -6.49
C HIS A 1 35.28 25.13 -7.38
N ASP A 2 35.49 25.01 -8.68
CA ASP A 2 34.83 25.81 -9.68
C ASP A 2 33.62 25.05 -10.18
N ALA A 3 32.43 25.46 -9.74
CA ALA A 3 31.19 24.90 -10.25
C ALA A 3 30.34 26.00 -10.88
N LEU A 4 29.69 25.68 -12.00
CA LEU A 4 28.89 26.61 -12.79
C LEU A 4 27.42 26.19 -12.71
N PRO A 5 26.55 26.83 -11.93
CA PRO A 5 25.12 26.76 -12.15
C PRO A 5 24.76 27.41 -13.49
N ILE A 6 24.10 26.67 -14.35
CA ILE A 6 23.71 27.10 -15.69
C ILE A 6 22.23 26.90 -15.96
N TYR A 7 21.66 27.80 -16.76
CA TYR A 7 20.34 27.63 -17.38
C TYR A 7 20.46 27.85 -18.88
N ASN A 8 20.03 26.89 -19.70
CA ASN A 8 20.17 26.91 -21.17
C ASN A 8 21.61 27.27 -21.61
N GLU A 9 22.62 26.63 -20.97
CA GLU A 9 24.04 26.84 -21.22
C GLU A 9 24.60 28.24 -20.84
N ASN A 10 23.76 29.12 -20.29
CA ASN A 10 24.23 30.42 -19.76
C ASN A 10 24.54 30.35 -18.25
N PRO A 11 25.64 30.91 -17.79
CA PRO A 11 25.98 30.91 -16.37
C PRO A 11 25.03 31.78 -15.57
N LEU A 12 24.65 31.32 -14.36
CA LEU A 12 23.78 32.04 -13.45
C LEU A 12 24.61 32.72 -12.34
N GLN A 13 24.55 34.04 -12.29
CA GLN A 13 25.16 34.84 -11.21
C GLN A 13 24.24 34.94 -9.99
N LYS A 14 24.80 35.17 -8.83
CA LYS A 14 24.09 35.37 -7.54
C LYS A 14 23.26 34.17 -7.08
N VAL A 15 23.59 32.96 -7.51
CA VAL A 15 23.01 31.73 -6.97
C VAL A 15 23.58 31.49 -5.58
N SER A 16 22.70 31.28 -4.60
CA SER A 16 23.11 30.92 -3.24
C SER A 16 23.46 29.45 -3.19
N VAL A 17 24.60 29.09 -2.63
CA VAL A 17 25.13 27.73 -2.48
C VAL A 17 25.40 27.48 -1.00
N ILE A 18 24.68 26.58 -0.37
CA ILE A 18 24.75 26.36 1.07
C ILE A 18 25.01 24.85 1.32
N ILE A 19 25.84 24.55 2.33
CA ILE A 19 25.99 23.19 2.83
C ILE A 19 24.75 22.84 3.66
N LEU A 20 24.04 21.79 3.28
CA LEU A 20 22.82 21.36 3.97
C LEU A 20 23.08 21.12 5.46
N GLY A 21 22.27 21.76 6.31
CA GLY A 21 22.41 21.69 7.77
C GLY A 21 23.52 22.53 8.38
N LYS A 22 24.18 23.42 7.59
CA LYS A 22 25.17 24.38 8.09
C LYS A 22 24.84 25.79 7.61
N SER A 23 25.29 26.81 8.34
CA SER A 23 25.21 28.21 7.93
C SER A 23 26.32 28.62 6.94
N THR A 24 27.22 27.70 6.58
CA THR A 24 28.32 27.96 5.67
C THR A 24 27.84 27.89 4.23
N GLY A 25 28.03 28.96 3.47
CA GLY A 25 27.62 29.07 2.07
C GLY A 25 28.52 29.95 1.25
N SER A 26 28.29 30.00 -0.05
CA SER A 26 28.92 30.88 -1.04
C SER A 26 27.88 31.39 -2.03
N ILE A 27 28.20 32.43 -2.78
CA ILE A 27 27.35 32.98 -3.84
C ILE A 27 28.11 32.96 -5.15
N THR A 28 27.46 32.62 -6.27
CA THR A 28 28.12 32.66 -7.59
C THR A 28 28.44 34.08 -8.01
N ASN A 29 29.64 34.26 -8.59
CA ASN A 29 30.10 35.51 -9.17
C ASN A 29 29.43 35.82 -10.54
N ASP A 30 29.85 36.89 -11.20
CA ASP A 30 29.30 37.33 -12.49
C ASP A 30 29.51 36.31 -13.62
N SER A 31 30.52 35.45 -13.51
CA SER A 31 30.76 34.33 -14.43
C SER A 31 30.02 33.07 -14.04
N GLY A 32 29.13 33.09 -13.02
CA GLY A 32 28.40 31.96 -12.51
C GLY A 32 29.24 30.94 -11.74
N THR A 33 30.50 31.24 -11.42
CA THR A 33 31.40 30.35 -10.68
C THR A 33 31.32 30.61 -9.17
N PHE A 34 31.57 29.58 -8.36
CA PHE A 34 31.71 29.68 -6.93
C PHE A 34 32.82 28.76 -6.42
N LYS A 35 33.37 29.12 -5.27
CA LYS A 35 34.27 28.25 -4.49
C LYS A 35 33.75 28.12 -3.07
N ILE A 36 33.74 26.92 -2.55
CA ILE A 36 33.29 26.64 -1.19
C ILE A 36 34.18 25.58 -0.54
N LYS A 37 34.60 25.85 0.69
CA LYS A 37 35.31 24.86 1.50
C LYS A 37 34.34 23.93 2.16
N VAL A 38 34.55 22.63 2.01
CA VAL A 38 33.65 21.59 2.47
C VAL A 38 34.38 20.61 3.37
N PRO A 39 33.68 19.86 4.25
CA PRO A 39 34.32 18.85 5.09
C PRO A 39 34.87 17.72 4.23
N ALA A 40 36.10 17.28 4.49
CA ALA A 40 36.73 16.13 3.87
C ALA A 40 36.38 14.83 4.58
N GLY A 41 36.37 13.69 3.86
CA GLY A 41 36.14 12.34 4.39
C GLY A 41 34.73 12.09 4.90
N LYS A 42 33.74 12.95 4.58
CA LYS A 42 32.34 12.79 4.94
C LYS A 42 31.44 13.19 3.78
N ALA A 43 30.34 12.45 3.61
CA ALA A 43 29.28 12.81 2.66
C ALA A 43 28.60 14.11 3.12
N PHE A 44 28.37 15.04 2.19
CA PHE A 44 27.67 16.29 2.41
C PHE A 44 26.80 16.63 1.18
N ALA A 45 25.80 17.48 1.35
CA ALA A 45 24.98 17.97 0.27
C ALA A 45 25.14 19.48 0.12
N LEU A 46 25.22 19.97 -1.12
CA LEU A 46 25.13 21.38 -1.47
C LEU A 46 23.71 21.65 -2.01
N VAL A 47 23.13 22.72 -1.52
CA VAL A 47 21.82 23.23 -1.93
C VAL A 47 22.03 24.51 -2.72
N PHE A 48 21.52 24.55 -3.95
CA PHE A 48 21.60 25.67 -4.88
C PHE A 48 20.24 26.34 -4.98
N SER A 49 20.11 27.56 -4.56
CA SER A 49 18.87 28.33 -4.61
C SER A 49 19.04 29.68 -5.32
N TYR A 50 18.07 30.01 -6.17
CA TYR A 50 18.02 31.26 -6.90
C TYR A 50 16.58 31.68 -7.16
N THR A 51 16.26 32.95 -6.96
CA THR A 51 14.89 33.47 -7.12
C THR A 51 14.36 33.21 -8.53
N GLY A 52 13.21 32.55 -8.64
CA GLY A 52 12.59 32.18 -9.93
C GLY A 52 13.09 30.85 -10.53
N TYR A 53 13.89 30.08 -9.81
CA TYR A 53 14.39 28.77 -10.20
C TYR A 53 14.05 27.72 -9.15
N LYS A 54 13.92 26.46 -9.58
CA LYS A 54 13.77 25.33 -8.67
C LYS A 54 15.06 25.09 -7.92
N GLU A 55 14.96 24.89 -6.62
CA GLU A 55 16.07 24.49 -5.78
C GLU A 55 16.65 23.15 -6.25
N VAL A 56 17.97 23.05 -6.30
CA VAL A 56 18.69 21.83 -6.68
C VAL A 56 19.58 21.41 -5.53
N GLN A 57 19.46 20.18 -5.11
CA GLN A 57 20.34 19.56 -4.12
C GLN A 57 21.23 18.51 -4.80
N LYS A 58 22.54 18.55 -4.52
CA LYS A 58 23.51 17.56 -5.01
C LYS A 58 24.41 17.07 -3.88
N ASN A 59 24.58 15.76 -3.80
CA ASN A 59 25.42 15.12 -2.79
C ASN A 59 26.85 14.95 -3.32
N PHE A 60 27.82 15.10 -2.43
CA PHE A 60 29.26 14.98 -2.71
C PHE A 60 29.95 14.18 -1.61
N TYR A 61 31.06 13.58 -1.97
CA TYR A 61 32.01 12.98 -1.04
C TYR A 61 33.41 13.31 -1.54
N LEU A 62 34.24 13.98 -0.74
CA LEU A 62 35.59 14.41 -1.11
C LEU A 62 36.59 13.98 -0.05
N SER A 63 37.72 13.49 -0.49
CA SER A 63 38.88 13.19 0.35
C SER A 63 39.62 14.47 0.74
N ASP A 64 40.54 14.39 1.70
CA ASP A 64 41.33 15.57 2.10
C ASP A 64 42.24 16.03 0.95
N GLY A 65 42.19 17.34 0.65
CA GLY A 65 42.93 17.96 -0.46
C GLY A 65 42.32 17.72 -1.86
N GLU A 66 41.22 17.01 -1.97
CA GLU A 66 40.53 16.75 -3.25
C GLU A 66 39.74 17.97 -3.71
N GLU A 67 39.82 18.30 -5.00
CA GLU A 67 39.03 19.33 -5.66
C GLU A 67 38.11 18.69 -6.74
N GLU A 68 36.82 19.01 -6.73
CA GLU A 68 35.88 18.55 -7.74
C GLU A 68 35.23 19.74 -8.45
N THR A 69 35.12 19.66 -9.77
CA THR A 69 34.39 20.64 -10.60
C THR A 69 33.06 20.06 -10.99
N ALA A 70 31.96 20.74 -10.65
CA ALA A 70 30.59 20.27 -10.94
C ALA A 70 29.78 21.32 -11.70
N ILE A 71 29.11 20.91 -12.76
CA ILE A 71 28.15 21.74 -13.48
C ILE A 71 26.75 21.42 -12.96
N ILE A 72 26.03 22.46 -12.51
CA ILE A 72 24.71 22.37 -11.93
C ILE A 72 23.68 22.99 -12.85
N LYS A 73 22.78 22.20 -13.42
CA LYS A 73 21.70 22.70 -14.29
C LYS A 73 20.49 23.08 -13.43
N MET A 74 20.11 24.36 -13.42
CA MET A 74 18.93 24.86 -12.74
C MET A 74 17.79 25.06 -13.74
N GLN A 75 16.58 24.74 -13.35
CA GLN A 75 15.37 24.94 -14.14
C GLN A 75 14.60 26.15 -13.63
N LYS A 76 14.15 27.04 -14.53
CA LYS A 76 13.22 28.10 -14.13
C LYS A 76 12.00 27.48 -13.47
N SER A 77 11.63 27.99 -12.34
CA SER A 77 10.33 27.77 -11.75
C SER A 77 9.34 28.42 -12.71
N GLY A 78 8.66 27.62 -13.54
CA GLY A 78 7.70 28.13 -14.50
C GLY A 78 6.68 28.98 -13.76
N THR A 79 6.56 30.24 -14.15
CA THR A 79 5.54 31.18 -13.65
C THR A 79 4.22 30.84 -14.29
N THR A 80 3.64 29.74 -13.93
CA THR A 80 2.24 29.68 -13.64
C THR A 80 2.16 29.92 -12.15
N LEU A 81 1.76 31.08 -11.73
CA LEU A 81 1.02 31.28 -10.50
C LEU A 81 -0.22 30.39 -10.61
N GLU A 82 -0.07 29.05 -10.57
CA GLU A 82 -1.04 28.26 -9.87
C GLU A 82 -1.04 28.92 -8.50
N THR A 83 -2.12 29.63 -8.20
CA THR A 83 -2.48 29.89 -6.83
C THR A 83 -2.21 28.59 -6.11
N ILE A 84 -1.03 28.49 -5.49
CA ILE A 84 -0.83 27.60 -4.39
C ILE A 84 -1.89 28.15 -3.43
N THR A 85 -3.08 27.59 -3.50
CA THR A 85 -3.90 27.51 -2.33
C THR A 85 -3.00 26.70 -1.40
N VAL A 86 -2.18 27.40 -0.61
CA VAL A 86 -1.70 26.90 0.66
C VAL A 86 -3.03 26.64 1.37
N THR A 87 -3.63 25.52 1.08
CA THR A 87 -4.42 24.82 2.05
C THR A 87 -3.41 24.73 3.16
N ASP A 88 -3.60 25.55 4.16
CA ASP A 88 -2.93 25.47 5.44
C ASP A 88 -3.12 24.02 5.90
N ASP A 89 -2.31 23.15 5.34
CA ASP A 89 -2.02 21.83 5.82
C ASP A 89 -1.06 22.04 7.01
N ASN A 90 -1.38 23.02 7.86
CA ASN A 90 -1.22 22.93 9.28
C ASN A 90 -2.05 21.72 9.71
N GLN A 91 -1.62 20.58 9.17
CA GLN A 91 -1.92 19.32 9.79
C GLN A 91 -1.30 19.46 11.18
N ARG A 92 -2.08 20.04 12.10
CA ARG A 92 -1.98 19.71 13.51
C ARG A 92 -1.67 18.24 13.48
N THR A 93 -0.51 17.85 13.96
CA THR A 93 -0.04 16.47 13.97
C THR A 93 -1.14 15.68 14.65
N GLN A 94 -2.07 15.14 13.86
CA GLN A 94 -3.23 14.45 14.42
C GLN A 94 -2.63 13.20 15.04
N THR A 95 -2.75 13.10 16.34
CA THR A 95 -2.26 11.98 17.10
C THR A 95 -2.83 10.70 16.48
N GLY A 96 -1.94 9.81 15.98
CA GLY A 96 -2.36 8.57 15.34
C GLY A 96 -2.47 8.59 13.82
N LEU A 97 -2.23 9.72 13.12
CA LEU A 97 -2.17 9.76 11.66
C LEU A 97 -0.79 9.33 11.15
N ILE A 98 -0.78 8.32 10.30
CA ILE A 98 0.39 7.84 9.56
C ILE A 98 0.12 8.03 8.06
N LYS A 99 0.96 8.82 7.39
CA LYS A 99 0.91 8.96 5.93
C LYS A 99 1.74 7.85 5.30
N ILE A 100 1.12 7.05 4.45
CA ILE A 100 1.75 5.95 3.73
C ILE A 100 1.97 6.38 2.28
N ASN A 101 3.20 6.25 1.80
CA ASN A 101 3.48 6.42 0.38
C ASN A 101 3.06 5.14 -0.36
N PRO A 102 2.08 5.20 -1.28
CA PRO A 102 1.62 4.00 -2.01
C PRO A 102 2.73 3.30 -2.79
N LYS A 103 3.72 4.04 -3.30
CA LYS A 103 4.85 3.48 -4.05
C LYS A 103 5.77 2.64 -3.18
N THR A 104 5.94 2.99 -1.91
CA THR A 104 6.72 2.18 -0.96
C THR A 104 6.10 0.80 -0.77
N ALA A 105 4.77 0.69 -0.85
CA ALA A 105 4.08 -0.59 -0.74
C ALA A 105 4.39 -1.55 -1.91
N LEU A 106 4.83 -1.03 -3.08
CA LEU A 106 5.24 -1.84 -4.23
C LEU A 106 6.67 -2.40 -4.09
N THR A 107 7.52 -1.74 -3.30
CA THR A 107 8.94 -2.08 -3.17
C THR A 107 9.24 -2.91 -1.93
N LEU A 108 8.33 -2.97 -0.96
CA LEU A 108 8.52 -3.77 0.24
C LEU A 108 8.31 -5.25 -0.04
N PRO A 109 9.28 -6.10 0.32
CA PRO A 109 9.09 -7.54 0.31
C PRO A 109 8.06 -7.91 1.38
N SER A 110 6.88 -8.33 0.98
CA SER A 110 5.82 -8.76 1.87
C SER A 110 5.09 -9.94 1.26
N THR A 111 4.69 -10.89 2.10
CA THR A 111 3.89 -12.05 1.70
C THR A 111 2.51 -11.67 1.17
N ILE A 112 1.99 -10.54 1.62
CA ILE A 112 0.67 -10.04 1.23
C ILE A 112 0.80 -9.04 0.09
N GLY A 113 1.90 -8.30 0.04
CA GLY A 113 2.09 -7.17 -0.85
C GLY A 113 1.17 -5.98 -0.50
N GLY A 114 1.33 -4.89 -1.24
CA GLY A 114 0.43 -3.73 -1.16
C GLY A 114 0.48 -2.96 0.16
N VAL A 115 -0.51 -2.09 0.32
CA VAL A 115 -0.59 -1.16 1.46
C VAL A 115 -0.93 -1.87 2.77
N GLU A 116 -1.72 -2.93 2.72
CA GLU A 116 -2.11 -3.72 3.89
C GLU A 116 -0.91 -4.42 4.53
N GLY A 117 0.05 -4.89 3.72
CA GLY A 117 1.31 -5.45 4.22
C GLY A 117 2.11 -4.43 5.03
N LEU A 118 2.16 -3.18 4.54
CA LEU A 118 2.85 -2.09 5.24
C LEU A 118 2.13 -1.68 6.53
N ILE A 119 0.79 -1.63 6.52
CA ILE A 119 -0.01 -1.36 7.72
C ILE A 119 0.28 -2.42 8.80
N LYS A 120 0.36 -3.69 8.45
CA LYS A 120 0.65 -4.76 9.40
C LYS A 120 1.99 -4.60 10.12
N ILE A 121 3.01 -4.17 9.39
CA ILE A 121 4.31 -3.84 9.99
C ILE A 121 4.16 -2.68 10.99
N LEU A 122 3.40 -1.64 10.63
CA LEU A 122 3.19 -0.46 11.46
C LEU A 122 2.39 -0.74 12.74
N VAL A 123 1.44 -1.68 12.69
CA VAL A 123 0.58 -2.02 13.84
C VAL A 123 1.03 -3.27 14.60
N GLY A 124 2.10 -3.94 14.13
CA GLY A 124 2.62 -5.16 14.77
C GLY A 124 1.67 -6.37 14.66
N SER A 125 0.91 -6.48 13.57
CA SER A 125 0.02 -7.62 13.36
C SER A 125 0.80 -8.85 12.92
N ASN A 126 0.62 -9.97 13.61
CA ASN A 126 1.42 -11.20 13.42
C ASN A 126 0.86 -12.16 12.35
N ASN A 127 -0.30 -11.88 11.77
CA ASN A 127 -0.86 -12.78 10.75
C ASN A 127 -0.39 -12.37 9.35
N GLU A 128 0.60 -13.05 8.81
CA GLU A 128 1.21 -12.77 7.51
C GLU A 128 0.50 -13.44 6.33
N LEU A 129 -0.51 -14.28 6.56
CA LEU A 129 -1.16 -15.06 5.51
C LEU A 129 -2.50 -14.47 5.03
N THR A 130 -2.95 -13.37 5.62
CA THR A 130 -4.18 -12.67 5.23
C THR A 130 -3.97 -11.18 5.06
N SER A 131 -4.75 -10.51 4.23
CA SER A 131 -4.76 -9.05 4.09
C SER A 131 -5.43 -8.33 5.28
N GLN A 132 -6.14 -9.04 6.11
CA GLN A 132 -6.80 -8.51 7.30
C GLN A 132 -5.77 -8.08 8.36
N TYR A 133 -6.04 -6.99 9.03
CA TYR A 133 -5.20 -6.46 10.12
C TYR A 133 -6.04 -6.05 11.32
N SER A 134 -5.49 -6.23 12.51
CA SER A 134 -6.07 -5.79 13.78
C SER A 134 -5.29 -4.62 14.33
N VAL A 135 -5.97 -3.63 14.88
CA VAL A 135 -5.37 -2.41 15.39
C VAL A 135 -5.75 -2.23 16.86
N ARG A 136 -4.76 -2.06 17.73
CA ARG A 136 -4.95 -1.81 19.17
C ARG A 136 -5.86 -2.82 19.88
N GLY A 137 -5.77 -4.08 19.51
CA GLY A 137 -6.60 -5.15 20.09
C GLY A 137 -8.04 -5.21 19.57
N GLY A 138 -8.42 -4.33 18.65
CA GLY A 138 -9.69 -4.42 17.95
C GLY A 138 -9.72 -5.53 16.90
N ASN A 139 -10.90 -5.92 16.46
CA ASN A 139 -11.06 -6.93 15.43
C ASN A 139 -10.85 -6.32 14.04
N TYR A 140 -10.62 -7.14 13.01
CA TYR A 140 -10.40 -6.69 11.63
C TYR A 140 -11.64 -5.98 11.02
N ASP A 141 -12.84 -6.29 11.47
CA ASP A 141 -14.11 -5.68 11.04
C ASP A 141 -14.39 -4.33 11.71
N GLU A 142 -13.58 -3.93 12.69
CA GLU A 142 -13.62 -2.61 13.31
C GLU A 142 -12.81 -1.55 12.57
N ASN A 143 -12.22 -1.90 11.42
CA ASN A 143 -11.47 -0.97 10.58
C ASN A 143 -12.37 -0.37 9.51
N LEU A 144 -12.29 0.95 9.31
CA LEU A 144 -12.96 1.66 8.22
C LEU A 144 -11.99 1.85 7.05
N ILE A 145 -12.48 1.65 5.84
CA ILE A 145 -11.72 1.92 4.62
C ILE A 145 -12.55 2.84 3.72
N TYR A 146 -11.92 3.94 3.31
CA TYR A 146 -12.50 4.92 2.40
C TYR A 146 -11.65 5.05 1.14
N ILE A 147 -12.30 5.20 0.00
CA ILE A 147 -11.68 5.60 -1.28
C ILE A 147 -12.39 6.84 -1.77
N ASN A 148 -11.69 7.97 -1.84
CA ASN A 148 -12.24 9.26 -2.25
C ASN A 148 -13.54 9.64 -1.49
N ASP A 149 -13.54 9.41 -0.16
CA ASP A 149 -14.65 9.58 0.77
C ASP A 149 -15.80 8.56 0.63
N PHE A 150 -15.73 7.60 -0.30
CA PHE A 150 -16.68 6.49 -0.37
C PHE A 150 -16.24 5.36 0.55
N GLU A 151 -17.13 4.92 1.43
CA GLU A 151 -16.87 3.77 2.31
C GLU A 151 -16.85 2.46 1.50
N VAL A 152 -15.86 1.63 1.79
CA VAL A 152 -15.72 0.28 1.24
C VAL A 152 -16.17 -0.71 2.31
N PHE A 153 -17.39 -1.18 2.22
CA PHE A 153 -18.00 -2.06 3.24
C PHE A 153 -17.34 -3.43 3.35
N ARG A 154 -16.77 -3.93 2.25
CA ARG A 154 -16.04 -5.21 2.21
C ARG A 154 -14.70 -5.03 1.50
N PRO A 155 -13.66 -4.64 2.23
CA PRO A 155 -12.33 -4.39 1.65
C PRO A 155 -11.54 -5.68 1.35
N TYR A 156 -12.05 -6.84 1.76
CA TYR A 156 -11.38 -8.12 1.59
C TYR A 156 -11.87 -8.82 0.34
N LEU A 157 -10.93 -9.36 -0.45
CA LEU A 157 -11.23 -10.02 -1.72
C LEU A 157 -11.77 -11.45 -1.54
N VAL A 158 -11.52 -12.03 -0.37
CA VAL A 158 -11.97 -13.37 0.03
C VAL A 158 -12.60 -13.28 1.43
N ARG A 159 -13.34 -14.30 1.87
CA ARG A 159 -13.97 -14.34 3.19
C ARG A 159 -12.94 -14.17 4.31
N SER A 160 -13.35 -13.50 5.38
CA SER A 160 -12.53 -13.34 6.58
C SER A 160 -12.13 -14.68 7.20
N GLY A 161 -10.91 -14.73 7.73
CA GLY A 161 -10.35 -15.93 8.36
C GLY A 161 -9.72 -16.93 7.39
N GLN A 162 -9.82 -16.72 6.08
CA GLN A 162 -9.10 -17.51 5.08
C GLN A 162 -7.69 -16.96 4.85
N GLN A 163 -6.77 -17.85 4.52
CA GLN A 163 -5.38 -17.48 4.20
C GLN A 163 -5.30 -17.13 2.71
N GLU A 164 -5.38 -15.85 2.38
CA GLU A 164 -5.51 -15.38 1.00
C GLU A 164 -4.36 -14.46 0.55
N GLY A 165 -3.83 -13.63 1.45
CA GLY A 165 -2.74 -12.69 1.16
C GLY A 165 -3.00 -11.76 -0.02
N LEU A 166 -4.25 -11.38 -0.29
CA LEU A 166 -4.65 -10.58 -1.45
C LEU A 166 -4.95 -9.14 -1.03
N SER A 167 -4.10 -8.17 -1.41
CA SER A 167 -4.33 -6.74 -1.16
C SER A 167 -5.47 -6.19 -2.01
N PHE A 168 -6.45 -5.53 -1.39
CA PHE A 168 -7.54 -4.83 -2.07
C PHE A 168 -7.07 -3.54 -2.73
N ILE A 169 -6.20 -2.79 -2.06
CA ILE A 169 -5.76 -1.47 -2.51
C ILE A 169 -4.86 -1.60 -3.73
N ASN A 170 -5.13 -0.81 -4.77
CA ASN A 170 -4.25 -0.68 -5.91
C ASN A 170 -3.30 0.52 -5.72
N PRO A 171 -2.02 0.29 -5.42
CA PRO A 171 -1.05 1.36 -5.17
C PRO A 171 -0.81 2.26 -6.38
N GLU A 172 -1.00 1.74 -7.61
CA GLU A 172 -0.83 2.52 -8.84
C GLU A 172 -1.90 3.61 -9.00
N LEU A 173 -3.09 3.41 -8.45
CA LEU A 173 -4.18 4.39 -8.49
C LEU A 173 -4.09 5.41 -7.37
N ALA A 174 -3.50 5.02 -6.23
CA ALA A 174 -3.46 5.85 -5.04
C ALA A 174 -2.45 7.00 -5.17
N LYS A 175 -2.88 8.21 -4.78
CA LYS A 175 -2.03 9.39 -4.60
C LYS A 175 -1.53 9.47 -3.16
N ASN A 176 -2.46 9.40 -2.21
CA ASN A 176 -2.20 9.48 -0.78
C ASN A 176 -2.95 8.35 -0.07
N VAL A 177 -2.31 7.78 0.93
CA VAL A 177 -2.93 6.83 1.85
C VAL A 177 -2.68 7.34 3.26
N SER A 178 -3.78 7.66 3.96
CA SER A 178 -3.77 8.14 5.33
C SER A 178 -4.31 7.06 6.25
N PHE A 179 -3.47 6.56 7.14
CA PHE A 179 -3.85 5.55 8.11
C PHE A 179 -3.94 6.17 9.50
N TYR A 180 -5.10 6.03 10.14
CA TYR A 180 -5.36 6.48 11.50
C TYR A 180 -5.47 5.27 12.41
N ASN A 181 -4.54 5.12 13.32
CA ASN A 181 -4.56 4.06 14.34
C ASN A 181 -5.26 4.50 15.65
N GLY A 182 -6.30 5.31 15.54
CA GLY A 182 -7.06 5.96 16.59
C GLY A 182 -6.99 7.49 16.49
N GLY A 183 -7.84 8.19 17.22
CA GLY A 183 -7.89 9.66 17.20
C GLY A 183 -8.29 10.27 15.85
N PHE A 184 -9.06 9.55 15.06
CA PHE A 184 -9.52 10.02 13.75
C PHE A 184 -10.64 11.06 13.84
N GLN A 185 -10.86 11.77 12.74
CA GLN A 185 -11.83 12.86 12.67
C GLN A 185 -13.27 12.36 12.85
N ALA A 186 -14.16 13.20 13.38
CA ALA A 186 -15.57 12.88 13.61
C ALA A 186 -16.36 12.51 12.33
N LYS A 187 -15.85 12.84 11.15
CA LYS A 187 -16.44 12.42 9.87
C LYS A 187 -16.38 10.90 9.64
N TYR A 188 -15.47 10.21 10.32
CA TYR A 188 -15.34 8.76 10.30
C TYR A 188 -16.06 8.19 11.52
N GLY A 189 -17.35 7.92 11.38
CA GLY A 189 -18.15 7.30 12.43
C GLY A 189 -18.14 5.78 12.38
N ASP A 190 -18.86 5.15 13.33
CA ASP A 190 -19.31 3.76 13.30
C ASP A 190 -18.28 2.67 13.67
N LYS A 191 -16.97 2.89 13.54
CA LYS A 191 -15.92 1.93 13.88
C LYS A 191 -14.91 2.53 14.84
N MET A 192 -14.23 1.68 15.64
CA MET A 192 -13.44 2.16 16.77
C MET A 192 -11.92 1.93 16.65
N SER A 193 -11.47 1.00 15.79
CA SER A 193 -10.07 0.60 15.79
C SER A 193 -9.20 1.46 14.88
N SER A 194 -9.53 1.57 13.60
CA SER A 194 -8.73 2.35 12.66
C SER A 194 -9.52 2.88 11.48
N VAL A 195 -8.92 3.86 10.78
CA VAL A 195 -9.43 4.37 9.51
C VAL A 195 -8.30 4.38 8.49
N LEU A 196 -8.58 3.87 7.30
CA LEU A 196 -7.73 3.92 6.13
C LEU A 196 -8.40 4.77 5.05
N ASP A 197 -7.91 5.98 4.85
CA ASP A 197 -8.41 6.92 3.83
C ASP A 197 -7.47 6.96 2.63
N ILE A 198 -7.97 6.55 1.48
CA ILE A 198 -7.26 6.44 0.23
C ILE A 198 -7.77 7.48 -0.74
N GLN A 199 -6.87 8.33 -1.21
CA GLN A 199 -7.16 9.34 -2.22
C GLN A 199 -6.52 8.92 -3.54
N TYR A 200 -7.33 8.75 -4.59
CA TYR A 200 -6.84 8.43 -5.92
C TYR A 200 -6.19 9.64 -6.60
N LYS A 201 -5.31 9.36 -7.55
CA LYS A 201 -4.66 10.38 -8.38
C LYS A 201 -5.71 11.13 -9.22
N LYS A 202 -5.38 12.38 -9.57
CA LYS A 202 -6.05 13.16 -10.61
C LYS A 202 -4.99 13.55 -11.63
N PRO A 203 -4.77 12.73 -12.67
CA PRO A 203 -3.67 12.90 -13.60
C PRO A 203 -3.85 14.18 -14.42
N LYS A 204 -2.72 14.78 -14.81
CA LYS A 204 -2.67 15.97 -15.69
C LYS A 204 -2.22 15.63 -17.10
N ALA A 205 -1.55 14.49 -17.28
CA ALA A 205 -1.01 14.02 -18.55
C ALA A 205 -1.34 12.54 -18.73
N PHE A 206 -1.24 12.06 -19.96
CA PHE A 206 -1.34 10.65 -20.27
C PHE A 206 -0.14 9.89 -19.66
N GLY A 207 -0.43 8.76 -19.04
CA GLY A 207 0.56 7.85 -18.48
C GLY A 207 -0.03 6.45 -18.33
N GLY A 208 0.82 5.49 -18.08
CA GLY A 208 0.40 4.13 -17.81
C GLY A 208 1.55 3.26 -17.36
N THR A 209 1.20 2.15 -16.71
CA THR A 209 2.14 1.16 -16.19
C THR A 209 1.60 -0.24 -16.51
N ALA A 210 2.43 -1.10 -17.04
CA ALA A 210 2.16 -2.53 -17.17
C ALA A 210 3.21 -3.29 -16.39
N TYR A 211 2.80 -4.26 -15.59
CA TYR A 211 3.72 -5.04 -14.78
C TYR A 211 3.28 -6.50 -14.66
N VAL A 212 4.25 -7.38 -14.50
CA VAL A 212 4.07 -8.81 -14.29
C VAL A 212 5.02 -9.27 -13.20
N SER A 213 4.50 -9.96 -12.21
CA SER A 213 5.27 -10.59 -11.13
C SER A 213 4.76 -12.02 -10.90
N LEU A 214 5.39 -12.73 -9.96
CA LEU A 214 4.96 -14.09 -9.57
C LEU A 214 3.59 -14.12 -8.89
N LEU A 215 3.18 -13.02 -8.27
CA LEU A 215 1.97 -12.93 -7.45
C LEU A 215 0.88 -12.07 -8.09
N GLU A 216 1.28 -11.13 -8.94
CA GLU A 216 0.36 -10.13 -9.48
C GLU A 216 0.78 -9.71 -10.89
N GLN A 217 -0.21 -9.49 -11.74
CA GLN A 217 -0.04 -8.82 -13.02
C GLN A 217 -1.10 -7.72 -13.16
N GLY A 218 -0.72 -6.62 -13.78
CA GLY A 218 -1.63 -5.49 -13.89
C GLY A 218 -1.30 -4.52 -15.01
N LEU A 219 -2.33 -3.78 -15.37
CA LEU A 219 -2.28 -2.66 -16.31
C LEU A 219 -2.94 -1.45 -15.64
N HIS A 220 -2.26 -0.33 -15.71
CA HIS A 220 -2.76 0.94 -15.26
C HIS A 220 -2.67 1.96 -16.38
N LEU A 221 -3.74 2.72 -16.59
CA LEU A 221 -3.83 3.82 -17.54
C LEU A 221 -4.39 5.05 -16.85
N GLU A 222 -3.77 6.19 -17.09
CA GLU A 222 -4.21 7.47 -16.56
C GLU A 222 -4.10 8.59 -17.61
N GLY A 223 -4.93 9.61 -17.50
CA GLY A 223 -4.84 10.74 -18.41
C GLY A 223 -5.81 11.86 -18.13
N ALA A 224 -5.62 12.94 -18.87
CA ALA A 224 -6.50 14.10 -18.85
C ALA A 224 -6.84 14.55 -20.26
N SER A 225 -8.01 15.16 -20.44
CA SER A 225 -8.40 15.79 -21.70
C SER A 225 -7.50 17.02 -21.98
N LYS A 226 -7.36 17.42 -23.24
CA LYS A 226 -6.54 18.58 -23.63
C LYS A 226 -6.92 19.87 -22.88
N LYS A 227 -8.21 20.05 -22.55
CA LYS A 227 -8.71 21.19 -21.75
C LYS A 227 -8.57 20.97 -20.23
N GLY A 228 -8.12 19.79 -19.77
CA GLY A 228 -7.98 19.47 -18.36
C GLY A 228 -9.31 19.34 -17.60
N ASN A 229 -10.45 19.36 -18.29
CA ASN A 229 -11.77 19.26 -17.65
C ASN A 229 -12.19 17.81 -17.33
N ILE A 230 -11.62 16.81 -18.01
CA ILE A 230 -11.84 15.40 -17.73
C ILE A 230 -10.51 14.79 -17.31
N THR A 231 -10.49 14.04 -16.21
CA THR A 231 -9.39 13.16 -15.88
C THR A 231 -9.91 11.73 -15.71
N TYR A 232 -9.13 10.76 -16.12
CA TYR A 232 -9.46 9.36 -15.99
C TYR A 232 -8.29 8.56 -15.46
N LEU A 233 -8.62 7.54 -14.71
CA LEU A 233 -7.71 6.63 -14.05
C LEU A 233 -8.36 5.25 -14.09
N VAL A 234 -7.69 4.27 -14.66
CA VAL A 234 -8.20 2.90 -14.78
C VAL A 234 -7.08 1.92 -14.42
N GLY A 235 -7.36 0.95 -13.57
CA GLY A 235 -6.46 -0.13 -13.22
C GLY A 235 -7.15 -1.47 -13.37
N ILE A 236 -6.44 -2.43 -13.94
CA ILE A 236 -6.88 -3.82 -14.08
C ILE A 236 -5.78 -4.68 -13.45
N ARG A 237 -6.15 -5.60 -12.56
CA ARG A 237 -5.21 -6.49 -11.91
C ARG A 237 -5.73 -7.92 -11.89
N ASN A 238 -4.77 -8.85 -11.91
CA ASN A 238 -4.99 -10.25 -11.60
C ASN A 238 -3.94 -10.69 -10.58
N LYS A 239 -4.36 -11.32 -9.49
CA LYS A 239 -3.52 -11.71 -8.37
C LYS A 239 -3.73 -13.17 -8.02
N SER A 240 -2.65 -13.85 -7.59
CA SER A 240 -2.73 -15.19 -7.03
C SER A 240 -1.54 -15.44 -6.10
N ASN A 241 -1.82 -15.80 -4.86
CA ASN A 241 -0.80 -16.11 -3.85
C ASN A 241 -0.55 -17.63 -3.70
N ARG A 242 -0.99 -18.44 -4.66
CA ARG A 242 -0.82 -19.89 -4.61
C ARG A 242 0.62 -20.31 -4.33
N ASN A 243 1.57 -19.77 -5.08
CA ASN A 243 3.00 -20.16 -4.97
C ASN A 243 3.57 -19.80 -3.61
N LEU A 244 3.18 -18.67 -3.03
CA LEU A 244 3.65 -18.23 -1.74
C LEU A 244 3.04 -19.07 -0.60
N LEU A 245 1.72 -19.27 -0.62
CA LEU A 245 1.03 -20.05 0.40
C LEU A 245 1.45 -21.52 0.40
N SER A 246 1.80 -22.09 -0.75
CA SER A 246 2.29 -23.46 -0.87
C SER A 246 3.69 -23.67 -0.31
N SER A 247 4.46 -22.61 -0.07
CA SER A 247 5.79 -22.68 0.55
C SER A 247 5.76 -22.62 2.09
N HIS A 248 4.57 -22.36 2.68
CA HIS A 248 4.39 -22.34 4.13
C HIS A 248 3.83 -23.67 4.63
N GLU A 249 4.21 -24.07 5.84
CA GLU A 249 3.59 -25.20 6.53
C GLU A 249 2.16 -24.81 6.95
N THR A 250 1.18 -25.28 6.19
CA THR A 250 -0.24 -25.02 6.42
C THR A 250 -0.99 -26.35 6.52
N VAL A 251 -2.16 -26.35 7.17
CA VAL A 251 -3.04 -27.54 7.30
C VAL A 251 -3.69 -27.98 5.98
N GLY A 252 -3.24 -27.44 4.86
CA GLY A 252 -3.73 -27.76 3.52
C GLY A 252 -3.20 -26.80 2.46
N SER A 253 -3.59 -27.03 1.21
CA SER A 253 -3.25 -26.16 0.08
C SER A 253 -4.31 -25.10 -0.13
N TYR A 254 -3.90 -23.84 -0.06
CA TYR A 254 -4.73 -22.66 -0.30
C TYR A 254 -4.43 -22.07 -1.68
N ILE A 255 -5.48 -21.88 -2.48
CA ILE A 255 -5.38 -21.33 -3.85
C ILE A 255 -6.28 -20.11 -3.99
N PRO A 256 -5.89 -18.95 -3.46
CA PRO A 256 -6.62 -17.71 -3.65
C PRO A 256 -6.25 -17.08 -5.00
N SER A 257 -7.23 -16.50 -5.66
CA SER A 257 -7.04 -15.67 -6.84
C SER A 257 -8.08 -14.56 -6.89
N SER A 258 -7.69 -13.42 -7.43
CA SER A 258 -8.59 -12.28 -7.60
C SER A 258 -8.26 -11.52 -8.88
N SER A 259 -9.31 -11.10 -9.58
CA SER A 259 -9.21 -10.15 -10.69
C SER A 259 -10.07 -8.95 -10.37
N ASP A 260 -9.53 -7.75 -10.51
CA ASP A 260 -10.27 -6.52 -10.26
C ASP A 260 -10.04 -5.48 -11.35
N VAL A 261 -11.07 -4.67 -11.55
CA VAL A 261 -11.06 -3.47 -12.39
C VAL A 261 -11.49 -2.30 -11.53
N GLN A 262 -10.66 -1.28 -11.47
CA GLN A 262 -10.92 -0.06 -10.69
C GLN A 262 -10.82 1.14 -11.62
N ALA A 263 -11.75 2.08 -11.50
CA ALA A 263 -11.78 3.29 -12.30
C ALA A 263 -12.16 4.51 -11.46
N PHE A 264 -11.54 5.64 -11.76
CA PHE A 264 -11.91 6.93 -11.20
C PHE A 264 -11.87 7.99 -12.30
N ILE A 265 -13.01 8.65 -12.50
CA ILE A 265 -13.17 9.65 -13.54
C ILE A 265 -13.64 10.94 -12.87
N THR A 266 -13.00 12.06 -13.20
CA THR A 266 -13.47 13.39 -12.78
C THR A 266 -13.86 14.22 -13.98
N TYR A 267 -14.95 14.96 -13.87
CA TYR A 267 -15.44 15.87 -14.89
C TYR A 267 -15.75 17.24 -14.28
N LYS A 268 -14.97 18.24 -14.64
CA LYS A 268 -15.21 19.64 -14.32
C LYS A 268 -16.14 20.25 -15.37
N LEU A 269 -17.41 20.45 -15.02
CA LEU A 269 -18.36 21.12 -15.91
C LEU A 269 -18.01 22.60 -16.04
N ASN A 270 -17.65 23.23 -14.92
CA ASN A 270 -17.18 24.61 -14.84
C ASN A 270 -16.31 24.78 -13.58
N GLU A 271 -15.85 25.99 -13.28
CA GLU A 271 -15.01 26.27 -12.11
C GLU A 271 -15.71 26.02 -10.76
N LYS A 272 -17.05 26.02 -10.75
CA LYS A 272 -17.86 25.82 -9.54
C LYS A 272 -18.38 24.41 -9.37
N LEU A 273 -18.48 23.61 -10.44
CA LEU A 273 -19.14 22.31 -10.46
C LEU A 273 -18.24 21.21 -11.03
N GLN A 274 -17.97 20.19 -10.23
CA GLN A 274 -17.21 18.99 -10.59
C GLN A 274 -18.01 17.74 -10.23
N LEU A 275 -18.02 16.78 -11.13
CA LEU A 275 -18.54 15.43 -10.92
C LEU A 275 -17.36 14.46 -10.79
N GLU A 276 -17.53 13.46 -9.93
CA GLU A 276 -16.55 12.38 -9.75
C GLU A 276 -17.28 11.03 -9.77
N PHE A 277 -16.78 10.11 -10.54
CA PHE A 277 -17.27 8.74 -10.63
C PHE A 277 -16.20 7.78 -10.15
N LEU A 278 -16.55 6.90 -9.22
CA LEU A 278 -15.74 5.80 -8.72
C LEU A 278 -16.40 4.47 -9.11
N GLY A 279 -15.64 3.59 -9.73
CA GLY A 279 -16.06 2.23 -10.05
C GLY A 279 -15.04 1.21 -9.59
N ASN A 280 -15.51 0.15 -8.93
CA ASN A 280 -14.71 -1.03 -8.60
C ASN A 280 -15.55 -2.28 -8.85
N TYR A 281 -14.97 -3.22 -9.57
CA TYR A 281 -15.55 -4.54 -9.78
C TYR A 281 -14.48 -5.61 -9.58
N SER A 282 -14.73 -6.58 -8.71
CA SER A 282 -13.80 -7.68 -8.45
C SER A 282 -14.49 -9.04 -8.49
N VAL A 283 -13.73 -10.01 -8.97
CA VAL A 283 -14.10 -11.44 -8.96
C VAL A 283 -12.98 -12.19 -8.27
N SER A 284 -13.27 -12.80 -7.14
CA SER A 284 -12.29 -13.56 -6.36
C SER A 284 -12.74 -15.00 -6.23
N LYS A 285 -11.77 -15.91 -6.23
CA LYS A 285 -11.96 -17.34 -6.04
C LYS A 285 -10.99 -17.82 -4.98
N PHE A 286 -11.45 -18.72 -4.17
CA PHE A 286 -10.65 -19.39 -3.16
C PHE A 286 -10.92 -20.89 -3.23
N THR A 287 -9.86 -21.69 -3.28
CA THR A 287 -9.97 -23.14 -3.23
C THR A 287 -9.05 -23.65 -2.13
N PHE A 288 -9.58 -24.50 -1.28
CA PHE A 288 -8.85 -25.12 -0.21
C PHE A 288 -8.90 -26.65 -0.34
N TYR A 289 -7.73 -27.28 -0.29
CA TYR A 289 -7.58 -28.72 -0.19
C TYR A 289 -6.98 -29.05 1.17
N PRO A 290 -7.74 -29.67 2.07
CA PRO A 290 -7.21 -30.05 3.38
C PRO A 290 -6.17 -31.15 3.25
N GLN A 291 -5.14 -31.08 4.07
CA GLN A 291 -4.06 -32.07 4.11
C GLN A 291 -4.40 -33.14 5.14
N SER A 292 -4.19 -34.41 4.74
CA SER A 292 -4.25 -35.53 5.68
C SER A 292 -3.17 -35.40 6.74
N ALA A 293 -3.47 -35.77 7.98
CA ALA A 293 -2.60 -35.65 9.11
C ALA A 293 -2.54 -36.93 9.94
N GLN A 294 -1.36 -37.25 10.43
CA GLN A 294 -1.15 -38.32 11.43
C GLN A 294 -0.85 -37.64 12.76
N LYS A 295 -1.61 -38.01 13.79
CA LYS A 295 -1.36 -37.56 15.16
C LYS A 295 -1.13 -38.78 16.02
N THR A 296 -0.03 -38.78 16.76
CA THR A 296 0.32 -39.83 17.71
C THR A 296 0.43 -39.24 19.10
N THR A 297 -0.07 -39.96 20.10
CA THR A 297 0.13 -39.65 21.50
C THR A 297 0.53 -40.91 22.24
N SER A 298 1.36 -40.79 23.25
CA SER A 298 1.83 -41.91 24.05
C SER A 298 1.50 -41.65 25.52
N VAL A 299 0.94 -42.65 26.16
CA VAL A 299 0.74 -42.67 27.61
C VAL A 299 1.74 -43.68 28.19
N PHE A 300 2.58 -43.20 29.05
CA PHE A 300 3.56 -44.02 29.76
C PHE A 300 3.09 -44.31 31.20
N SER A 301 3.09 -45.54 31.55
CA SER A 301 2.89 -46.04 32.93
C SER A 301 4.03 -47.00 33.28
N PRO A 302 4.45 -47.14 34.55
CA PRO A 302 5.45 -48.13 34.92
C PRO A 302 5.15 -49.59 34.52
N LEU A 303 3.88 -49.89 34.30
CA LEU A 303 3.40 -51.23 33.93
C LEU A 303 3.15 -51.40 32.43
N PHE A 304 2.92 -50.32 31.68
CA PHE A 304 2.61 -50.40 30.27
C PHE A 304 2.90 -49.07 29.55
N THR A 305 3.16 -49.16 28.28
CA THR A 305 3.15 -48.03 27.38
C THR A 305 2.04 -48.22 26.34
N ALA A 306 1.15 -47.27 26.23
CA ALA A 306 0.10 -47.28 25.24
C ALA A 306 0.35 -46.15 24.22
N ASN A 307 0.42 -46.49 22.96
CA ASN A 307 0.51 -45.54 21.87
C ASN A 307 -0.83 -45.50 21.16
N LEU A 308 -1.38 -44.29 21.03
CA LEU A 308 -2.59 -44.00 20.25
C LEU A 308 -2.16 -43.28 18.99
N GLY A 309 -2.41 -43.90 17.85
CA GLY A 309 -2.28 -43.30 16.51
C GLY A 309 -3.65 -42.90 15.97
N LEU A 310 -3.76 -41.71 15.47
CA LEU A 310 -4.93 -41.21 14.79
C LEU A 310 -4.52 -40.75 13.38
N ASP A 311 -4.95 -41.51 12.37
CA ASP A 311 -4.78 -41.15 10.98
C ASP A 311 -6.05 -40.46 10.48
N ILE A 312 -5.90 -39.21 10.07
CA ILE A 312 -6.99 -38.36 9.57
C ILE A 312 -6.81 -38.17 8.07
N TYR A 313 -7.75 -38.64 7.31
CA TYR A 313 -7.79 -38.50 5.84
C TYR A 313 -8.91 -37.57 5.44
N PHE A 314 -8.56 -36.55 4.65
CA PHE A 314 -9.53 -35.64 4.07
C PHE A 314 -9.65 -35.92 2.56
N GLU A 315 -10.88 -36.01 2.07
CA GLU A 315 -11.22 -36.09 0.65
C GLU A 315 -12.07 -34.88 0.27
N GLY A 316 -11.88 -34.35 -0.95
CA GLY A 316 -12.67 -33.23 -1.44
C GLY A 316 -11.98 -31.90 -1.28
N LYS A 317 -12.76 -30.83 -1.38
CA LYS A 317 -12.27 -29.44 -1.39
C LYS A 317 -13.37 -28.46 -0.98
N GLU A 318 -12.95 -27.31 -0.51
CA GLU A 318 -13.76 -26.11 -0.39
C GLU A 318 -13.52 -25.20 -1.60
N GLN A 319 -14.57 -24.65 -2.20
CA GLN A 319 -14.48 -23.72 -3.32
C GLN A 319 -15.45 -22.56 -3.10
N ASP A 320 -14.89 -21.38 -2.99
CA ASP A 320 -15.65 -20.17 -2.77
C ASP A 320 -15.44 -19.18 -3.90
N GLY A 321 -16.48 -18.47 -4.24
CA GLY A 321 -16.47 -17.43 -5.27
C GLY A 321 -17.15 -16.17 -4.77
N TYR A 322 -16.50 -15.04 -5.00
CA TYR A 322 -16.95 -13.71 -4.56
C TYR A 322 -17.01 -12.79 -5.75
N LYS A 323 -18.10 -12.04 -5.88
CA LYS A 323 -18.25 -10.97 -6.87
C LYS A 323 -18.66 -9.71 -6.13
N THR A 324 -17.81 -8.70 -6.18
CA THR A 324 -18.04 -7.45 -5.47
C THR A 324 -18.06 -6.29 -6.45
N SER A 325 -18.99 -5.39 -6.31
CA SER A 325 -19.07 -4.14 -7.07
C SER A 325 -19.32 -2.96 -6.13
N LEU A 326 -18.58 -1.89 -6.34
CA LEU A 326 -18.77 -0.59 -5.71
C LEU A 326 -18.85 0.46 -6.80
N LEU A 327 -19.94 1.20 -6.86
CA LEU A 327 -20.14 2.34 -7.73
C LEU A 327 -20.41 3.56 -6.86
N GLY A 328 -19.70 4.65 -7.11
CA GLY A 328 -19.85 5.91 -6.40
C GLY A 328 -19.95 7.08 -7.38
N LEU A 329 -20.85 8.00 -7.10
CA LEU A 329 -20.99 9.27 -7.79
C LEU A 329 -20.95 10.40 -6.76
N SER A 330 -20.07 11.36 -6.96
CA SER A 330 -20.07 12.58 -6.15
C SER A 330 -20.15 13.82 -7.01
N MET A 331 -20.83 14.84 -6.48
CA MET A 331 -20.95 16.15 -7.07
C MET A 331 -20.40 17.17 -6.08
N LEU A 332 -19.38 17.91 -6.49
CA LEU A 332 -18.78 19.00 -5.73
C LEU A 332 -19.25 20.32 -6.33
N TYR A 333 -19.88 21.16 -5.51
CA TYR A 333 -20.35 22.47 -5.91
C TYR A 333 -19.79 23.57 -5.00
N ASN A 334 -19.04 24.49 -5.59
CA ASN A 334 -18.41 25.62 -4.91
C ASN A 334 -19.04 26.94 -5.41
N PRO A 335 -20.23 27.32 -4.93
CA PRO A 335 -20.92 28.53 -5.41
C PRO A 335 -20.11 29.79 -5.15
N ILE A 336 -19.42 29.86 -4.02
CA ILE A 336 -18.53 30.95 -3.60
C ILE A 336 -17.27 30.36 -2.96
N LYS A 337 -16.18 31.15 -2.87
CA LYS A 337 -14.88 30.69 -2.35
C LYS A 337 -14.94 30.11 -0.92
N LYS A 338 -15.91 30.53 -0.10
CA LYS A 338 -16.05 30.10 1.31
C LYS A 338 -17.02 28.95 1.53
N LEU A 339 -17.77 28.52 0.48
CA LEU A 339 -18.79 27.46 0.61
C LEU A 339 -18.48 26.33 -0.35
N LYS A 340 -18.32 25.13 0.18
CA LYS A 340 -18.13 23.88 -0.57
C LYS A 340 -19.24 22.92 -0.17
N LEU A 341 -20.04 22.50 -1.15
CA LEU A 341 -21.08 21.50 -0.99
C LEU A 341 -20.65 20.23 -1.71
N LYS A 342 -20.83 19.08 -1.08
CA LYS A 342 -20.55 17.78 -1.65
C LYS A 342 -21.73 16.85 -1.45
N TRP A 343 -22.31 16.34 -2.56
CA TRP A 343 -23.32 15.28 -2.54
C TRP A 343 -22.67 13.99 -3.01
N MET A 344 -23.00 12.90 -2.35
CA MET A 344 -22.42 11.60 -2.63
C MET A 344 -23.51 10.53 -2.61
N VAL A 345 -23.47 9.64 -3.60
CA VAL A 345 -24.31 8.45 -3.68
C VAL A 345 -23.42 7.27 -4.04
N SER A 346 -23.61 6.16 -3.35
CA SER A 346 -22.89 4.93 -3.67
C SER A 346 -23.82 3.72 -3.65
N ARG A 347 -23.45 2.72 -4.44
CA ARG A 347 -24.07 1.39 -4.46
C ARG A 347 -22.98 0.35 -4.27
N PHE A 348 -23.15 -0.45 -3.23
CA PHE A 348 -22.32 -1.60 -2.96
C PHE A 348 -23.13 -2.89 -3.15
N GLN A 349 -22.54 -3.89 -3.80
CA GLN A 349 -23.13 -5.20 -3.96
C GLN A 349 -22.06 -6.27 -3.84
N ASN A 350 -22.32 -7.29 -3.04
CA ASN A 350 -21.48 -8.46 -2.91
C ASN A 350 -22.34 -9.72 -3.15
N LYS A 351 -21.80 -10.67 -3.92
CA LYS A 351 -22.40 -11.98 -4.16
C LYS A 351 -21.38 -13.05 -3.81
N GLU A 352 -21.76 -13.92 -2.89
CA GLU A 352 -20.94 -15.03 -2.41
C GLU A 352 -21.56 -16.36 -2.85
N ASN A 353 -20.68 -17.30 -3.18
CA ASN A 353 -21.05 -18.67 -3.50
C ASN A 353 -20.01 -19.60 -2.86
N GLU A 354 -20.43 -20.30 -1.83
CA GLU A 354 -19.58 -21.22 -1.06
C GLU A 354 -19.99 -22.65 -1.35
N LYS A 355 -19.01 -23.52 -1.66
CA LYS A 355 -19.19 -24.94 -1.92
C LYS A 355 -18.19 -25.73 -1.08
N ASN A 356 -18.67 -26.51 -0.16
CA ASN A 356 -17.86 -27.39 0.65
C ASN A 356 -18.21 -28.85 0.35
N SER A 357 -17.22 -29.62 -0.08
CA SER A 357 -17.34 -31.06 -0.37
C SER A 357 -16.35 -31.90 0.44
N ILE A 358 -15.80 -31.36 1.53
CA ILE A 358 -14.79 -32.01 2.36
C ILE A 358 -15.45 -33.17 3.13
N LYS A 359 -14.88 -34.37 2.98
CA LYS A 359 -15.25 -35.58 3.72
C LYS A 359 -14.08 -35.97 4.60
N LEU A 360 -14.37 -36.30 5.85
CA LEU A 360 -13.42 -36.76 6.84
C LEU A 360 -13.53 -38.29 6.99
N LYS A 361 -12.40 -39.00 6.87
CA LYS A 361 -12.22 -40.39 7.25
C LYS A 361 -11.12 -40.47 8.30
N TYR A 362 -11.30 -41.21 9.35
CA TYR A 362 -10.29 -41.40 10.36
C TYR A 362 -10.13 -42.87 10.73
N PHE A 363 -8.91 -43.27 11.06
CA PHE A 363 -8.55 -44.57 11.59
C PHE A 363 -7.85 -44.38 12.94
N ILE A 364 -8.25 -45.16 13.93
CA ILE A 364 -7.65 -45.14 15.27
C ILE A 364 -6.87 -46.43 15.45
N LEU A 365 -5.57 -46.33 15.69
CA LEU A 365 -4.70 -47.42 15.94
C LEU A 365 -4.31 -47.43 17.44
N PHE A 366 -4.63 -48.47 18.16
CA PHE A 366 -4.16 -48.70 19.52
C PHE A 366 -3.06 -49.75 19.51
N VAL A 367 -1.89 -49.40 20.07
CA VAL A 367 -0.78 -50.33 20.30
C VAL A 367 -0.48 -50.36 21.76
N PHE A 368 -0.69 -51.50 22.37
CA PHE A 368 -0.36 -51.76 23.80
C PHE A 368 0.93 -52.56 23.88
N TYR A 369 1.89 -52.10 24.66
CA TYR A 369 3.04 -52.88 25.12
C TYR A 369 2.90 -53.10 26.59
N ALA A 370 2.64 -54.34 27.03
CA ALA A 370 2.67 -54.75 28.41
C ALA A 370 4.07 -55.34 28.74
N TRP A 371 4.70 -54.82 29.75
CA TRP A 371 5.95 -55.41 30.30
C TRP A 371 5.55 -56.46 31.34
N ILE A 372 5.75 -57.74 30.97
CA ILE A 372 5.67 -58.81 31.92
C ILE A 372 7.00 -58.84 32.68
N LEU A 373 7.01 -58.35 33.91
CA LEU A 373 8.15 -58.52 34.80
C LEU A 373 8.28 -60.04 35.05
N PRO A 374 9.45 -60.66 34.83
CA PRO A 374 9.67 -62.04 35.23
C PRO A 374 9.51 -62.11 36.75
N CYS A 375 8.55 -62.93 37.20
CA CYS A 375 8.49 -63.32 38.62
C CYS A 375 9.63 -64.28 38.82
N ASP A 376 10.77 -63.81 39.40
CA ASP A 376 11.77 -64.66 39.98
C ASP A 376 11.18 -65.25 41.25
N PHE A 377 10.97 -66.59 41.27
CA PHE A 377 10.72 -67.36 42.42
C PHE A 377 12.03 -67.77 43.11
#